data_043986303d4b16f252d90f12a107b3e2
#
_entry.id   043986303d4b16f252d90f12a107b3e2
#
_cell.length_a   1.000
_cell.length_b   1.000
_cell.length_c   1.000
_cell.angle_alpha   90.00
_cell.angle_beta   90.00
_cell.angle_gamma   90.00
#
_symmetry.space_group_name_H-M   'P 1'
#
loop_
_entity.id
_entity.type
_entity.pdbx_description
1 polymer ?
#
loop_
_entity_poly.entity_id
_entity_poly.type
_entity_poly.pdbx_seq_one_letter_code
_entity_poly.pdbx_strand_id
1 'polypeptide(L)'
;ARLQAARQQGASASASSLRTLRAAVPDLAVASGQRATHASGQEPPPRFLFMGDAGAALPALLAAIEPAGPTRVDLPADEEPFWRWWRLPRMIAIELCPPPLPPETPLDLLWLHALRALAHTQADCPLSGIVLCTSAALLRSDPEVAQPQMQLLARRVHETPAVLHQSLPVHLLLTGLQDLPGYTTVQAALPEALTAQVLGWRAPPGQTVHAWEDAASAWQTSLHGLRLALLAQERTALERHHIHRFVEAALALMPGF
;
A
#
# COMPACT_ATOMS: atom_id res chain seq x y z
N ALA A 1 -1.70 -3.37 38.60
CA ALA A 1 -3.06 -3.57 38.06
C ALA A 1 -3.15 -3.09 36.59
N ARG A 2 -2.78 -1.81 36.26
CA ARG A 2 -2.86 -1.28 34.88
C ARG A 2 -2.00 -2.03 33.85
N LEU A 3 -0.76 -2.40 34.22
CA LEU A 3 0.14 -3.17 33.36
C LEU A 3 -0.35 -4.60 33.08
N GLN A 4 -1.06 -5.22 34.05
CA GLN A 4 -1.68 -6.54 33.83
C GLN A 4 -2.91 -6.45 32.92
N ALA A 5 -3.73 -5.41 33.07
CA ALA A 5 -4.88 -5.16 32.19
C ALA A 5 -4.43 -4.89 30.73
N ALA A 6 -3.40 -4.07 30.52
CA ALA A 6 -2.83 -3.82 29.21
C ALA A 6 -2.24 -5.09 28.56
N ARG A 7 -1.56 -5.95 29.36
CA ARG A 7 -1.08 -7.25 28.89
C ARG A 7 -2.20 -8.22 28.53
N GLN A 8 -3.29 -8.21 29.29
CA GLN A 8 -4.46 -9.05 29.01
C GLN A 8 -5.22 -8.57 27.76
N GLN A 9 -5.37 -7.26 27.60
CA GLN A 9 -5.97 -6.68 26.38
C GLN A 9 -5.11 -6.92 25.14
N GLY A 10 -3.80 -6.74 25.24
CA GLY A 10 -2.87 -7.05 24.15
C GLY A 10 -2.85 -8.54 23.80
N ALA A 11 -2.93 -9.43 24.78
CA ALA A 11 -3.02 -10.86 24.57
C ALA A 11 -4.37 -11.28 23.93
N SER A 12 -5.47 -10.61 24.32
CA SER A 12 -6.79 -10.83 23.74
C SER A 12 -6.85 -10.37 22.29
N ALA A 13 -6.37 -9.17 21.98
CA ALA A 13 -6.29 -8.66 20.60
C ALA A 13 -5.36 -9.51 19.72
N SER A 14 -4.23 -9.97 20.25
CA SER A 14 -3.35 -10.94 19.56
C SER A 14 -4.03 -12.27 19.27
N ALA A 15 -4.78 -12.82 20.23
CA ALA A 15 -5.48 -14.08 20.08
C ALA A 15 -6.62 -13.98 19.06
N SER A 16 -7.29 -12.82 19.02
CA SER A 16 -8.31 -12.50 18.01
C SER A 16 -7.69 -12.40 16.62
N SER A 17 -6.65 -11.61 16.45
CA SER A 17 -5.93 -11.48 15.18
C SER A 17 -5.36 -12.80 14.67
N LEU A 18 -4.86 -13.67 15.56
CA LEU A 18 -4.39 -15.00 15.22
C LEU A 18 -5.54 -15.94 14.81
N ARG A 19 -6.71 -15.86 15.47
CA ARG A 19 -7.90 -16.61 15.09
C ARG A 19 -8.41 -16.19 13.73
N THR A 20 -8.48 -14.88 13.49
CA THR A 20 -8.86 -14.29 12.20
C THR A 20 -7.95 -14.74 11.07
N LEU A 21 -6.63 -14.74 11.29
CA LEU A 21 -5.66 -15.28 10.33
C LEU A 21 -5.85 -16.78 10.09
N ARG A 22 -6.02 -17.57 11.15
CA ARG A 22 -6.23 -19.03 11.04
C ARG A 22 -7.55 -19.39 10.38
N ALA A 23 -8.60 -18.58 10.58
CA ALA A 23 -9.90 -18.79 9.93
C ALA A 23 -9.87 -18.39 8.44
N ALA A 24 -9.19 -17.29 8.11
CA ALA A 24 -9.11 -16.79 6.74
C ALA A 24 -8.23 -17.65 5.81
N VAL A 25 -7.21 -18.31 6.34
CA VAL A 25 -6.26 -19.11 5.53
C VAL A 25 -6.92 -20.29 4.80
N PRO A 26 -7.78 -21.11 5.43
CA PRO A 26 -8.48 -22.20 4.73
C PRO A 26 -9.42 -21.69 3.64
N ASP A 27 -10.18 -20.62 3.93
CA ASP A 27 -11.13 -20.05 2.98
C ASP A 27 -10.41 -19.37 1.80
N LEU A 28 -9.25 -18.81 2.03
CA LEU A 28 -8.38 -18.27 0.99
C LEU A 28 -7.72 -19.36 0.16
N ALA A 29 -7.31 -20.46 0.76
CA ALA A 29 -6.83 -21.62 0.04
C ALA A 29 -7.93 -22.21 -0.87
N VAL A 30 -9.18 -22.24 -0.39
CA VAL A 30 -10.35 -22.62 -1.19
C VAL A 30 -10.69 -21.55 -2.22
N ALA A 31 -10.71 -20.28 -1.82
CA ALA A 31 -11.06 -19.14 -2.68
C ALA A 31 -9.99 -18.85 -3.74
N SER A 32 -8.71 -19.09 -3.45
CA SER A 32 -7.62 -18.97 -4.44
C SER A 32 -7.58 -20.14 -5.44
N GLY A 33 -8.48 -21.11 -5.29
CA GLY A 33 -8.50 -22.30 -6.15
C GLY A 33 -7.32 -23.25 -5.93
N GLN A 34 -6.57 -23.11 -4.81
CA GLN A 34 -5.38 -23.91 -4.55
C GLN A 34 -5.65 -25.41 -4.54
N ARG A 35 -6.84 -25.83 -4.09
CA ARG A 35 -7.27 -27.24 -4.24
C ARG A 35 -7.63 -27.61 -5.68
N ALA A 36 -8.06 -26.63 -6.48
CA ALA A 36 -8.40 -26.84 -7.89
C ALA A 36 -7.17 -26.69 -8.80
N THR A 37 -6.17 -25.87 -8.43
CA THR A 37 -4.98 -25.60 -9.25
C THR A 37 -3.98 -26.73 -9.25
N HIS A 38 -3.90 -27.54 -8.21
CA HIS A 38 -3.16 -28.81 -8.26
C HIS A 38 -3.74 -29.77 -9.30
N ALA A 39 -5.00 -29.61 -9.66
CA ALA A 39 -5.65 -30.43 -10.70
C ALA A 39 -5.58 -29.78 -12.10
N SER A 40 -5.40 -28.46 -12.19
CA SER A 40 -5.47 -27.70 -13.47
C SER A 40 -4.12 -27.14 -13.97
N GLY A 41 -3.05 -27.26 -13.20
CA GLY A 41 -1.72 -26.73 -13.56
C GLY A 41 -1.63 -25.20 -13.63
N GLN A 42 -2.65 -24.49 -13.15
CA GLN A 42 -2.63 -23.02 -13.07
C GLN A 42 -1.82 -22.54 -11.86
N GLU A 43 -0.91 -21.61 -12.09
CA GLU A 43 -0.13 -20.97 -11.04
C GLU A 43 -1.06 -20.14 -10.12
N PRO A 44 -0.91 -20.25 -8.80
CA PRO A 44 -1.74 -19.48 -7.87
C PRO A 44 -1.52 -17.97 -8.05
N PRO A 45 -2.57 -17.15 -7.85
CA PRO A 45 -2.43 -15.71 -8.02
C PRO A 45 -1.40 -15.13 -7.03
N PRO A 46 -0.55 -14.18 -7.48
CA PRO A 46 0.45 -13.56 -6.62
C PRO A 46 -0.19 -12.84 -5.44
N ARG A 47 0.52 -12.82 -4.31
CA ARG A 47 0.05 -12.21 -3.05
C ARG A 47 0.91 -11.04 -2.68
N PHE A 48 0.26 -9.93 -2.37
CA PHE A 48 0.93 -8.73 -1.95
C PHE A 48 0.45 -8.25 -0.58
N LEU A 49 1.40 -7.88 0.25
CA LEU A 49 1.12 -7.24 1.54
C LEU A 49 1.03 -5.73 1.32
N PHE A 50 -0.15 -5.17 1.55
CA PHE A 50 -0.42 -3.74 1.46
C PHE A 50 -0.34 -3.09 2.84
N MET A 51 0.46 -2.06 2.97
CA MET A 51 0.56 -1.25 4.18
C MET A 51 0.68 0.22 3.81
N GLY A 52 0.16 1.10 4.64
CA GLY A 52 0.21 2.53 4.36
C GLY A 52 -0.25 3.37 5.54
N ASP A 53 -0.12 4.68 5.40
CA ASP A 53 -0.69 5.64 6.31
C ASP A 53 -2.22 5.74 6.17
N ALA A 54 -2.88 6.32 7.15
CA ALA A 54 -4.34 6.45 7.15
C ALA A 54 -4.86 7.24 5.94
N GLY A 55 -4.10 8.23 5.46
CA GLY A 55 -4.43 9.04 4.29
C GLY A 55 -4.32 8.29 2.96
N ALA A 56 -3.61 7.16 2.93
CA ALA A 56 -3.47 6.34 1.72
C ALA A 56 -4.78 5.69 1.26
N ALA A 57 -5.80 5.62 2.14
CA ALA A 57 -7.15 5.14 1.84
C ALA A 57 -7.15 3.77 1.15
N LEU A 58 -6.35 2.81 1.65
CA LEU A 58 -6.17 1.49 1.05
C LEU A 58 -7.48 0.77 0.68
N PRO A 59 -8.54 0.77 1.51
CA PRO A 59 -9.80 0.13 1.13
C PRO A 59 -10.41 0.72 -0.14
N ALA A 60 -10.38 2.04 -0.29
CA ALA A 60 -10.90 2.72 -1.48
C ALA A 60 -10.03 2.45 -2.72
N LEU A 61 -8.71 2.42 -2.55
CA LEU A 61 -7.77 2.05 -3.60
C LEU A 61 -8.02 0.63 -4.11
N LEU A 62 -8.11 -0.34 -3.20
CA LEU A 62 -8.32 -1.74 -3.57
C LEU A 62 -9.71 -1.97 -4.19
N ALA A 63 -10.73 -1.26 -3.71
CA ALA A 63 -12.06 -1.28 -4.31
C ALA A 63 -12.08 -0.69 -5.74
N ALA A 64 -11.23 0.31 -6.02
CA ALA A 64 -11.15 0.93 -7.34
C ALA A 64 -10.45 0.05 -8.40
N ILE A 65 -9.63 -0.92 -7.99
CA ILE A 65 -8.95 -1.86 -8.92
C ILE A 65 -9.96 -2.80 -9.60
N GLU A 66 -11.07 -3.10 -8.94
CA GLU A 66 -12.09 -4.03 -9.43
C GLU A 66 -13.47 -3.35 -9.49
N PRO A 67 -13.93 -2.92 -10.68
CA PRO A 67 -15.24 -2.28 -10.84
C PRO A 67 -16.41 -3.18 -10.44
N ALA A 68 -16.27 -4.51 -10.55
CA ALA A 68 -17.26 -5.47 -10.11
C ALA A 68 -17.32 -5.66 -8.58
N GLY A 69 -16.41 -4.99 -7.89
CA GLY A 69 -16.20 -5.09 -6.44
C GLY A 69 -15.28 -6.25 -6.07
N PRO A 70 -14.21 -5.98 -5.31
CA PRO A 70 -13.35 -7.05 -4.80
C PRO A 70 -14.18 -7.94 -3.88
N THR A 71 -14.06 -9.24 -4.02
CA THR A 71 -14.66 -10.17 -3.08
C THR A 71 -13.88 -10.06 -1.78
N ARG A 72 -14.45 -9.36 -0.81
CA ARG A 72 -13.94 -9.33 0.55
C ARG A 72 -14.20 -10.69 1.17
N VAL A 73 -13.20 -11.27 1.77
CA VAL A 73 -13.41 -12.45 2.62
C VAL A 73 -14.04 -11.95 3.91
N ASP A 74 -15.35 -12.19 4.07
CA ASP A 74 -16.09 -11.78 5.25
C ASP A 74 -15.57 -12.56 6.46
N LEU A 75 -15.06 -11.79 7.42
CA LEU A 75 -14.73 -12.28 8.75
C LEU A 75 -15.95 -12.13 9.66
N PRO A 76 -16.06 -12.88 10.76
CA PRO A 76 -17.12 -12.70 11.73
C PRO A 76 -17.26 -11.23 12.13
N ALA A 77 -18.50 -10.73 12.14
CA ALA A 77 -18.83 -9.31 12.23
C ALA A 77 -18.37 -8.60 13.52
N ASP A 78 -17.93 -9.33 14.53
CA ASP A 78 -17.70 -8.82 15.88
C ASP A 78 -16.22 -8.43 16.16
N GLU A 79 -15.30 -8.60 15.21
CA GLU A 79 -13.89 -8.35 15.42
C GLU A 79 -13.35 -7.38 14.36
N GLU A 80 -12.75 -6.26 14.80
CA GLU A 80 -11.98 -5.41 13.90
C GLU A 80 -10.74 -6.18 13.42
N PRO A 81 -10.64 -6.48 12.11
CA PRO A 81 -9.58 -7.34 11.62
C PRO A 81 -8.24 -6.59 11.62
N PHE A 82 -7.18 -7.23 12.12
CA PHE A 82 -5.81 -6.75 11.94
C PHE A 82 -5.40 -6.84 10.46
N TRP A 83 -5.91 -7.85 9.76
CA TRP A 83 -5.74 -8.07 8.34
C TRP A 83 -7.08 -8.04 7.62
N ARG A 84 -7.12 -7.40 6.43
CA ARG A 84 -8.18 -7.57 5.45
C ARG A 84 -7.65 -8.27 4.23
N TRP A 85 -8.41 -9.23 3.73
CA TRP A 85 -8.07 -9.96 2.53
C TRP A 85 -8.98 -9.54 1.39
N TRP A 86 -8.36 -9.24 0.25
CA TRP A 86 -9.04 -8.81 -0.95
C TRP A 86 -8.70 -9.75 -2.08
N ARG A 87 -9.70 -10.38 -2.66
CA ARG A 87 -9.51 -11.19 -3.86
C ARG A 87 -9.73 -10.30 -5.07
N LEU A 88 -8.68 -10.07 -5.82
CA LEU A 88 -8.67 -9.34 -7.07
C LEU A 88 -8.46 -10.33 -8.24
N PRO A 89 -8.80 -9.98 -9.50
CA PRO A 89 -8.76 -10.92 -10.63
C PRO A 89 -7.37 -11.53 -10.88
N ARG A 90 -6.33 -10.79 -10.57
CA ARG A 90 -4.95 -11.19 -10.87
C ARG A 90 -4.04 -11.28 -9.66
N MET A 91 -4.54 -10.97 -8.46
CA MET A 91 -3.75 -11.01 -7.23
C MET A 91 -4.63 -11.15 -6.00
N ILE A 92 -4.01 -11.51 -4.90
CA ILE A 92 -4.59 -11.41 -3.57
C ILE A 92 -3.88 -10.28 -2.83
N ALA A 93 -4.63 -9.29 -2.36
CA ALA A 93 -4.10 -8.24 -1.53
C ALA A 93 -4.41 -8.53 -0.06
N ILE A 94 -3.39 -8.43 0.78
CA ILE A 94 -3.47 -8.54 2.23
C ILE A 94 -3.27 -7.12 2.76
N GLU A 95 -4.33 -6.49 3.22
CA GLU A 95 -4.27 -5.14 3.77
C GLU A 95 -3.98 -5.21 5.27
N LEU A 96 -2.96 -4.47 5.71
CA LEU A 96 -2.71 -4.21 7.11
C LEU A 96 -3.67 -3.10 7.57
N CYS A 97 -4.61 -3.46 8.42
CA CYS A 97 -5.50 -2.50 9.04
C CYS A 97 -4.83 -1.94 10.29
N PRO A 98 -4.66 -0.62 10.42
CA PRO A 98 -4.24 -0.05 11.69
C PRO A 98 -5.32 -0.40 12.74
N PRO A 99 -4.99 -1.17 13.76
CA PRO A 99 -5.95 -1.43 14.81
C PRO A 99 -6.25 -0.10 15.52
N PRO A 100 -7.47 0.15 15.96
CA PRO A 100 -7.80 1.19 16.92
C PRO A 100 -7.22 0.78 18.28
N LEU A 101 -5.90 0.82 18.40
CA LEU A 101 -5.22 0.43 19.63
C LEU A 101 -5.03 1.65 20.50
N PRO A 102 -5.26 1.51 21.82
CA PRO A 102 -4.85 2.53 22.77
C PRO A 102 -3.35 2.82 22.58
N PRO A 103 -2.92 4.07 22.71
CA PRO A 103 -1.52 4.47 22.49
C PRO A 103 -0.50 3.72 23.38
N GLU A 104 -0.96 3.00 24.38
CA GLU A 104 -0.15 2.22 25.33
C GLU A 104 0.04 0.74 24.92
N THR A 105 -0.59 0.29 23.82
CA THR A 105 -0.46 -1.12 23.42
C THR A 105 0.82 -1.29 22.60
N PRO A 106 1.68 -2.29 22.89
CA PRO A 106 2.86 -2.53 22.09
C PRO A 106 2.47 -3.11 20.72
N LEU A 107 2.23 -2.20 19.76
CA LEU A 107 1.93 -2.50 18.35
C LEU A 107 2.94 -3.51 17.74
N ASP A 108 4.16 -3.47 18.23
CA ASP A 108 5.25 -4.31 17.76
C ASP A 108 5.03 -5.80 18.06
N LEU A 109 4.42 -6.13 19.18
CA LEU A 109 4.12 -7.53 19.50
C LEU A 109 3.01 -8.09 18.60
N LEU A 110 1.95 -7.31 18.37
CA LEU A 110 0.88 -7.70 17.44
C LEU A 110 1.41 -7.90 16.03
N TRP A 111 2.24 -6.99 15.58
CA TRP A 111 2.87 -7.06 14.27
C TRP A 111 3.73 -8.32 14.12
N LEU A 112 4.61 -8.60 15.07
CA LEU A 112 5.46 -9.80 15.04
C LEU A 112 4.64 -11.09 15.08
N HIS A 113 3.55 -11.14 15.86
CA HIS A 113 2.63 -12.27 15.86
C HIS A 113 1.93 -12.45 14.51
N ALA A 114 1.51 -11.35 13.90
CA ALA A 114 0.89 -11.36 12.59
C ALA A 114 1.87 -11.84 11.50
N LEU A 115 3.10 -11.33 11.50
CA LEU A 115 4.14 -11.81 10.58
C LEU A 115 4.47 -13.30 10.78
N ARG A 116 4.55 -13.78 12.02
CA ARG A 116 4.74 -15.21 12.29
C ARG A 116 3.58 -16.05 11.78
N ALA A 117 2.35 -15.57 11.92
CA ALA A 117 1.21 -16.27 11.37
C ALA A 117 1.25 -16.30 9.83
N LEU A 118 1.65 -15.22 9.17
CA LEU A 118 1.92 -15.22 7.73
C LEU A 118 3.06 -16.19 7.36
N ALA A 119 4.14 -16.23 8.15
CA ALA A 119 5.26 -17.13 7.93
C ALA A 119 4.84 -18.61 7.91
N HIS A 120 3.88 -19.02 8.75
CA HIS A 120 3.35 -20.37 8.73
C HIS A 120 2.59 -20.74 7.44
N THR A 121 2.14 -19.75 6.69
CA THR A 121 1.42 -19.96 5.42
C THR A 121 2.32 -19.85 4.19
N GLN A 122 3.59 -19.49 4.37
CA GLN A 122 4.54 -19.23 3.25
C GLN A 122 4.84 -20.48 2.44
N ALA A 123 4.87 -21.67 3.06
CA ALA A 123 5.13 -22.91 2.35
C ALA A 123 4.07 -23.21 1.28
N ASP A 124 2.80 -22.92 1.59
CA ASP A 124 1.68 -23.16 0.70
C ASP A 124 1.37 -21.98 -0.21
N CYS A 125 1.68 -20.76 0.28
CA CYS A 125 1.28 -19.51 -0.35
C CYS A 125 2.25 -18.38 -0.05
N PRO A 126 3.41 -18.31 -0.73
CA PRO A 126 4.42 -17.28 -0.50
C PRO A 126 3.91 -15.87 -0.88
N LEU A 127 4.40 -14.86 -0.17
CA LEU A 127 4.22 -13.47 -0.59
C LEU A 127 5.05 -13.18 -1.84
N SER A 128 4.45 -12.45 -2.77
CA SER A 128 5.10 -12.02 -4.01
C SER A 128 5.76 -10.64 -3.87
N GLY A 129 5.36 -9.85 -2.87
CA GLY A 129 5.92 -8.52 -2.62
C GLY A 129 5.18 -7.73 -1.56
N ILE A 130 5.72 -6.55 -1.28
CA ILE A 130 5.15 -5.56 -0.36
C ILE A 130 4.74 -4.34 -1.19
N VAL A 131 3.55 -3.80 -0.94
CA VAL A 131 3.09 -2.54 -1.51
C VAL A 131 2.98 -1.53 -0.37
N LEU A 132 3.90 -0.57 -0.36
CA LEU A 132 3.91 0.53 0.59
C LEU A 132 3.15 1.71 -0.02
N CYS A 133 2.03 2.08 0.58
CA CYS A 133 1.21 3.18 0.13
C CYS A 133 1.42 4.40 1.03
N THR A 134 1.79 5.52 0.43
CA THR A 134 1.96 6.80 1.13
C THR A 134 1.06 7.84 0.51
N SER A 135 0.34 8.58 1.34
CA SER A 135 -0.52 9.67 0.85
C SER A 135 0.25 10.94 0.59
N ALA A 136 -0.15 11.70 -0.44
CA ALA A 136 0.35 13.05 -0.66
C ALA A 136 0.07 13.97 0.55
N ALA A 137 -0.98 13.69 1.30
CA ALA A 137 -1.33 14.43 2.51
C ALA A 137 -0.26 14.24 3.61
N LEU A 138 0.19 12.99 3.85
CA LEU A 138 1.25 12.71 4.81
C LEU A 138 2.56 13.38 4.43
N LEU A 139 2.97 13.28 3.15
CA LEU A 139 4.22 13.87 2.66
C LEU A 139 4.25 15.40 2.72
N ARG A 140 3.06 16.03 2.78
CA ARG A 140 2.91 17.50 2.92
C ARG A 140 2.64 17.94 4.35
N SER A 141 2.46 17.02 5.27
CA SER A 141 2.26 17.35 6.68
C SER A 141 3.56 17.81 7.34
N ASP A 142 3.43 18.39 8.52
CA ASP A 142 4.60 18.79 9.29
C ASP A 142 5.53 17.61 9.55
N PRO A 143 6.85 17.79 9.49
CA PRO A 143 7.81 16.72 9.73
C PRO A 143 7.62 16.00 11.06
N GLU A 144 7.16 16.68 12.09
CA GLU A 144 6.85 16.10 13.40
C GLU A 144 5.72 15.06 13.34
N VAL A 145 4.80 15.20 12.37
CA VAL A 145 3.71 14.26 12.13
C VAL A 145 4.11 13.17 11.14
N ALA A 146 4.78 13.56 10.05
CA ALA A 146 5.15 12.65 8.97
C ALA A 146 6.24 11.64 9.39
N GLN A 147 7.30 12.15 10.03
CA GLN A 147 8.50 11.35 10.31
C GLN A 147 8.24 10.11 11.17
N PRO A 148 7.48 10.15 12.27
CA PRO A 148 7.18 8.95 13.05
C PRO A 148 6.41 7.90 12.25
N GLN A 149 5.47 8.31 11.39
CA GLN A 149 4.69 7.41 10.57
C GLN A 149 5.55 6.77 9.47
N MET A 150 6.38 7.55 8.79
CA MET A 150 7.30 7.06 7.78
C MET A 150 8.34 6.10 8.38
N GLN A 151 8.90 6.41 9.54
CA GLN A 151 9.81 5.52 10.26
C GLN A 151 9.14 4.21 10.65
N LEU A 152 7.89 4.24 11.11
CA LEU A 152 7.13 3.04 11.41
C LEU A 152 6.94 2.17 10.17
N LEU A 153 6.50 2.77 9.06
CA LEU A 153 6.30 2.06 7.79
C LEU A 153 7.62 1.47 7.26
N ALA A 154 8.69 2.25 7.26
CA ALA A 154 10.02 1.78 6.84
C ALA A 154 10.50 0.59 7.69
N ARG A 155 10.31 0.65 9.02
CA ARG A 155 10.61 -0.46 9.91
C ARG A 155 9.80 -1.71 9.57
N ARG A 156 8.49 -1.59 9.29
CA ARG A 156 7.62 -2.72 8.90
C ARG A 156 8.07 -3.35 7.59
N VAL A 157 8.44 -2.52 6.61
CA VAL A 157 8.99 -3.00 5.32
C VAL A 157 10.29 -3.78 5.56
N HIS A 158 11.14 -3.33 6.46
CA HIS A 158 12.43 -4.00 6.75
C HIS A 158 12.26 -5.29 7.57
N GLU A 159 11.35 -5.31 8.54
CA GLU A 159 11.09 -6.48 9.39
C GLU A 159 10.44 -7.63 8.62
N THR A 160 9.59 -7.34 7.64
CA THR A 160 8.82 -8.36 6.92
C THR A 160 9.70 -9.41 6.23
N PRO A 161 10.66 -9.06 5.37
CA PRO A 161 11.55 -10.03 4.73
C PRO A 161 12.38 -10.82 5.74
N ALA A 162 12.81 -10.17 6.83
CA ALA A 162 13.62 -10.81 7.87
C ALA A 162 12.84 -11.91 8.62
N VAL A 163 11.57 -11.67 8.96
CA VAL A 163 10.71 -12.65 9.65
C VAL A 163 10.25 -13.77 8.72
N LEU A 164 9.98 -13.43 7.45
CA LEU A 164 9.52 -14.40 6.45
C LEU A 164 10.68 -15.20 5.82
N HIS A 165 11.92 -14.84 6.11
CA HIS A 165 13.12 -15.42 5.49
C HIS A 165 13.07 -15.43 3.96
N GLN A 166 12.52 -14.34 3.38
CA GLN A 166 12.32 -14.21 1.94
C GLN A 166 12.69 -12.81 1.47
N SER A 167 13.41 -12.70 0.36
CA SER A 167 13.60 -11.42 -0.32
C SER A 167 12.32 -11.02 -1.05
N LEU A 168 11.75 -9.89 -0.67
CA LEU A 168 10.49 -9.40 -1.24
C LEU A 168 10.72 -8.09 -1.99
N PRO A 169 10.25 -7.97 -3.23
CA PRO A 169 10.23 -6.69 -3.92
C PRO A 169 9.29 -5.72 -3.17
N VAL A 170 9.70 -4.46 -3.08
CA VAL A 170 8.91 -3.39 -2.48
C VAL A 170 8.44 -2.46 -3.59
N HIS A 171 7.12 -2.27 -3.65
CA HIS A 171 6.47 -1.34 -4.55
C HIS A 171 6.01 -0.13 -3.73
N LEU A 172 6.51 1.04 -4.07
CA LEU A 172 6.07 2.29 -3.46
C LEU A 172 4.93 2.88 -4.29
N LEU A 173 3.81 3.17 -3.64
CA LEU A 173 2.62 3.73 -4.28
C LEU A 173 2.25 5.05 -3.60
N LEU A 174 2.24 6.12 -4.40
CA LEU A 174 1.78 7.43 -3.96
C LEU A 174 0.29 7.58 -4.27
N THR A 175 -0.49 7.91 -3.25
CA THR A 175 -1.94 8.13 -3.34
C THR A 175 -2.30 9.58 -3.00
N GLY A 176 -3.56 9.98 -3.26
CA GLY A 176 -4.03 11.31 -2.88
C GLY A 176 -3.56 12.44 -3.81
N LEU A 177 -3.06 12.12 -5.01
CA LEU A 177 -2.65 13.15 -5.99
C LEU A 177 -3.83 14.01 -6.45
N GLN A 178 -5.05 13.50 -6.39
CA GLN A 178 -6.29 14.22 -6.73
C GLN A 178 -6.54 15.42 -5.81
N ASP A 179 -5.95 15.43 -4.63
CA ASP A 179 -6.08 16.51 -3.65
C ASP A 179 -5.04 17.63 -3.85
N LEU A 180 -4.12 17.44 -4.81
CA LEU A 180 -3.14 18.47 -5.16
C LEU A 180 -3.79 19.61 -5.96
N PRO A 181 -3.37 20.86 -5.71
CA PRO A 181 -3.90 22.01 -6.42
C PRO A 181 -3.65 21.89 -7.92
N GLY A 182 -4.69 22.06 -8.72
CA GLY A 182 -4.63 21.99 -10.18
C GLY A 182 -4.74 20.59 -10.79
N TYR A 183 -4.90 19.54 -9.97
CA TYR A 183 -5.05 18.15 -10.45
C TYR A 183 -6.16 17.99 -11.48
N THR A 184 -7.36 18.51 -11.22
CA THR A 184 -8.51 18.39 -12.12
C THR A 184 -8.24 18.99 -13.50
N THR A 185 -7.52 20.11 -13.55
CA THR A 185 -7.12 20.74 -14.83
C THR A 185 -6.12 19.86 -15.58
N VAL A 186 -5.15 19.30 -14.89
CA VAL A 186 -4.17 18.38 -15.51
C VAL A 186 -4.83 17.11 -15.96
N GLN A 187 -5.69 16.50 -15.15
CA GLN A 187 -6.41 15.27 -15.50
C GLN A 187 -7.29 15.48 -16.75
N ALA A 188 -8.04 16.57 -16.81
CA ALA A 188 -8.88 16.90 -17.97
C ALA A 188 -8.06 17.20 -19.25
N ALA A 189 -6.80 17.59 -19.08
CA ALA A 189 -5.90 17.92 -20.17
C ALA A 189 -5.11 16.71 -20.69
N LEU A 190 -5.06 15.61 -19.94
CA LEU A 190 -4.37 14.39 -20.36
C LEU A 190 -5.20 13.61 -21.39
N PRO A 191 -4.56 13.09 -22.45
CA PRO A 191 -5.20 12.12 -23.33
C PRO A 191 -5.66 10.88 -22.55
N GLU A 192 -6.81 10.31 -22.94
CA GLU A 192 -7.38 9.12 -22.30
C GLU A 192 -6.37 7.95 -22.23
N ALA A 193 -5.58 7.77 -23.28
CA ALA A 193 -4.54 6.74 -23.34
C ALA A 193 -3.46 6.92 -22.24
N LEU A 194 -3.22 8.15 -21.78
CA LEU A 194 -2.25 8.42 -20.70
C LEU A 194 -2.91 8.31 -19.31
N THR A 195 -4.19 8.65 -19.20
CA THR A 195 -4.93 8.50 -17.92
C THR A 195 -5.11 7.04 -17.52
N ALA A 196 -5.14 6.14 -18.50
CA ALA A 196 -5.20 4.69 -18.28
C ALA A 196 -3.84 4.05 -17.95
N GLN A 197 -2.75 4.81 -18.05
CA GLN A 197 -1.40 4.31 -17.74
C GLN A 197 -1.02 4.61 -16.29
N VAL A 198 -0.33 3.65 -15.68
CA VAL A 198 0.30 3.88 -14.37
C VAL A 198 1.50 4.80 -14.56
N LEU A 199 1.47 5.96 -13.90
CA LEU A 199 2.65 6.80 -13.78
C LEU A 199 3.58 6.15 -12.75
N GLY A 200 4.75 5.71 -13.18
CA GLY A 200 5.68 5.07 -12.27
C GLY A 200 7.04 4.85 -12.88
N TRP A 201 7.96 4.51 -12.03
CA TRP A 201 9.32 4.12 -12.37
C TRP A 201 9.60 2.72 -11.82
N ARG A 202 10.35 1.95 -12.54
CA ARG A 202 10.76 0.62 -12.12
C ARG A 202 12.28 0.56 -12.05
N ALA A 203 12.82 0.16 -10.90
CA ALA A 203 14.24 -0.08 -10.74
C ALA A 203 14.69 -1.19 -11.70
N PRO A 204 15.80 -1.01 -12.42
CA PRO A 204 16.43 -2.07 -13.14
C PRO A 204 16.82 -3.23 -12.19
N PRO A 205 16.74 -4.49 -12.64
CA PRO A 205 17.17 -5.63 -11.83
C PRO A 205 18.62 -5.50 -11.36
N GLY A 206 18.85 -5.68 -10.06
CA GLY A 206 20.20 -5.63 -9.46
C GLY A 206 20.69 -4.24 -9.04
N GLN A 207 19.98 -3.16 -9.34
CA GLN A 207 20.26 -1.81 -8.83
C GLN A 207 19.45 -1.53 -7.58
N THR A 208 20.09 -1.53 -6.42
CA THR A 208 19.40 -1.26 -5.16
C THR A 208 19.90 0.01 -4.45
N VAL A 209 21.16 0.39 -4.64
CA VAL A 209 21.79 1.44 -3.82
C VAL A 209 21.38 2.85 -4.24
N HIS A 210 21.16 3.12 -5.52
CA HIS A 210 20.76 4.43 -6.05
C HIS A 210 19.37 4.45 -6.67
N ALA A 211 18.60 3.38 -6.45
CA ALA A 211 17.28 3.22 -7.06
C ALA A 211 16.32 4.37 -6.73
N TRP A 212 16.46 4.96 -5.55
CA TRP A 212 15.64 6.08 -5.13
C TRP A 212 16.03 7.38 -5.83
N GLU A 213 17.31 7.68 -5.93
CA GLU A 213 17.82 8.88 -6.60
C GLU A 213 17.44 8.86 -8.10
N ASP A 214 17.55 7.70 -8.73
CA ASP A 214 17.14 7.49 -10.11
C ASP A 214 15.61 7.67 -10.28
N ALA A 215 14.82 7.12 -9.35
CA ALA A 215 13.37 7.29 -9.33
C ALA A 215 12.95 8.75 -9.17
N ALA A 216 13.58 9.46 -8.24
CA ALA A 216 13.34 10.88 -8.00
C ALA A 216 13.68 11.73 -9.24
N SER A 217 14.82 11.47 -9.87
CA SER A 217 15.24 12.13 -11.09
C SER A 217 14.29 11.85 -12.27
N ALA A 218 13.87 10.59 -12.44
CA ALA A 218 12.90 10.20 -13.46
C ALA A 218 11.52 10.86 -13.22
N TRP A 219 11.08 10.94 -11.98
CA TRP A 219 9.85 11.63 -11.58
C TRP A 219 9.91 13.12 -11.92
N GLN A 220 10.97 13.81 -11.52
CA GLN A 220 11.18 15.23 -11.83
C GLN A 220 11.17 15.47 -13.34
N THR A 221 11.92 14.68 -14.10
CA THR A 221 11.99 14.77 -15.55
C THR A 221 10.61 14.57 -16.20
N SER A 222 9.85 13.58 -15.73
CA SER A 222 8.51 13.28 -16.23
C SER A 222 7.53 14.42 -15.95
N LEU A 223 7.55 15.00 -14.73
CA LEU A 223 6.70 16.13 -14.36
C LEU A 223 7.04 17.40 -15.15
N HIS A 224 8.33 17.69 -15.35
CA HIS A 224 8.74 18.81 -16.18
C HIS A 224 8.34 18.61 -17.64
N GLY A 225 8.52 17.40 -18.18
CA GLY A 225 8.06 17.03 -19.53
C GLY A 225 6.55 17.19 -19.68
N LEU A 226 5.78 16.70 -18.70
CA LEU A 226 4.32 16.87 -18.66
C LEU A 226 3.92 18.35 -18.68
N ARG A 227 4.55 19.17 -17.83
CA ARG A 227 4.30 20.61 -17.78
C ARG A 227 4.55 21.27 -19.15
N LEU A 228 5.68 20.99 -19.77
CA LEU A 228 6.01 21.55 -21.08
C LEU A 228 5.01 21.13 -22.15
N ALA A 229 4.66 19.84 -22.20
CA ALA A 229 3.69 19.31 -23.16
C ALA A 229 2.29 19.94 -23.00
N LEU A 230 1.84 20.12 -21.76
CA LEU A 230 0.54 20.73 -21.48
C LEU A 230 0.53 22.25 -21.75
N LEU A 231 1.63 22.95 -21.48
CA LEU A 231 1.74 24.40 -21.71
C LEU A 231 1.97 24.74 -23.20
N ALA A 232 2.43 23.80 -24.02
CA ALA A 232 2.56 23.99 -25.47
C ALA A 232 1.22 24.05 -26.20
N GLN A 233 0.12 23.61 -25.56
CA GLN A 233 -1.23 23.69 -26.12
C GLN A 233 -1.86 25.06 -25.85
N GLU A 234 -2.82 25.45 -26.66
CA GLU A 234 -3.60 26.67 -26.41
C GLU A 234 -4.42 26.50 -25.12
N ARG A 235 -4.15 27.36 -24.15
CA ARG A 235 -4.76 27.34 -22.82
C ARG A 235 -4.94 28.73 -22.26
N THR A 236 -5.97 28.87 -21.44
CA THR A 236 -6.22 30.11 -20.69
C THR A 236 -5.11 30.35 -19.66
N ALA A 237 -4.97 31.59 -19.21
CA ALA A 237 -4.01 31.94 -18.16
C ALA A 237 -4.27 31.17 -16.84
N LEU A 238 -5.55 30.92 -16.53
CA LEU A 238 -5.95 30.17 -15.34
C LEU A 238 -5.54 28.70 -15.42
N GLU A 239 -5.76 28.03 -16.56
CA GLU A 239 -5.35 26.64 -16.77
C GLU A 239 -3.82 26.50 -16.68
N ARG A 240 -3.06 27.43 -17.29
CA ARG A 240 -1.60 27.45 -17.17
C ARG A 240 -1.16 27.57 -15.73
N HIS A 241 -1.82 28.43 -14.95
CA HIS A 241 -1.54 28.58 -13.52
C HIS A 241 -1.82 27.28 -12.75
N HIS A 242 -2.96 26.60 -13.01
CA HIS A 242 -3.30 25.32 -12.37
C HIS A 242 -2.30 24.22 -12.73
N ILE A 243 -1.89 24.10 -14.00
CA ILE A 243 -0.88 23.13 -14.43
C ILE A 243 0.44 23.38 -13.69
N HIS A 244 0.87 24.65 -13.61
CA HIS A 244 2.07 25.00 -12.89
C HIS A 244 1.98 24.63 -11.40
N ARG A 245 0.88 24.99 -10.75
CA ARG A 245 0.66 24.68 -9.33
C ARG A 245 0.64 23.18 -9.04
N PHE A 246 0.04 22.38 -9.90
CA PHE A 246 0.03 20.93 -9.76
C PHE A 246 1.45 20.37 -9.82
N VAL A 247 2.22 20.75 -10.82
CA VAL A 247 3.59 20.25 -10.99
C VAL A 247 4.49 20.65 -9.82
N GLU A 248 4.42 21.89 -9.37
CA GLU A 248 5.20 22.34 -8.19
C GLU A 248 4.78 21.57 -6.92
N ALA A 249 3.48 21.38 -6.71
CA ALA A 249 2.98 20.61 -5.57
C ALA A 249 3.41 19.14 -5.63
N ALA A 250 3.43 18.53 -6.82
CA ALA A 250 3.87 17.16 -7.01
C ALA A 250 5.40 17.00 -6.85
N LEU A 251 6.18 17.98 -7.29
CA LEU A 251 7.64 18.02 -7.08
C LEU A 251 7.99 18.18 -5.60
N ALA A 252 7.20 18.97 -4.87
CA ALA A 252 7.39 19.20 -3.43
C ALA A 252 7.13 17.94 -2.56
N LEU A 253 6.57 16.86 -3.11
CA LEU A 253 6.41 15.60 -2.38
C LEU A 253 7.73 14.82 -2.25
N MET A 254 8.69 15.02 -3.15
CA MET A 254 9.92 14.21 -3.23
C MET A 254 10.80 14.29 -1.97
N PRO A 255 11.01 15.45 -1.34
CA PRO A 255 11.81 15.54 -0.12
C PRO A 255 11.21 14.79 1.09
N GLY A 256 9.92 14.44 1.02
CA GLY A 256 9.21 13.70 2.08
C GLY A 256 9.46 12.18 2.05
N PHE A 257 10.04 11.67 0.98
CA PHE A 257 10.46 10.29 0.86
C PHE A 257 11.94 10.15 1.30
#